data_f0df06266f36c937a77c93dc05412250
#
_entry.id   f0df06266f36c937a77c93dc05412250
#
_cell.length_a   1.000
_cell.length_b   1.000
_cell.length_c   1.000
_cell.angle_alpha   90.00
_cell.angle_beta   90.00
_cell.angle_gamma   90.00
#
_symmetry.space_group_name_H-M   'P 1'
#
loop_
_entity.id
_entity.type
_entity.pdbx_description
1 polymer ?
#
loop_
_entity_poly.entity_id
_entity_poly.type
_entity_poly.pdbx_seq_one_letter_code
_entity_poly.pdbx_strand_id
1 'polypeptide(L)'
;MNFPFFVSHRYLFSKKSTNAINIISIISMIGVAVATMSLVIVLSVFNGFHDLVASFLTNFDPQLEIVPTQGKSADAQDKLLKQVKQLKQVAVSTENVEEMAIAMYQDKQAMVTIKGVEDNFDSLTHIKDILYGDGEYQLHAGNLEYGVLGIRLAQSLDVGASWDGFIKIYAPKRIGQLDMSNPGDGFVVDSLLSPGVVFSVNQAKYDKGHIITSIDFARQLFDMKGRITSLELRLKAGSDLKETQKEIQHIVGNKYKVLDRFEQQADTFKIMQIEKIIAYFFLTFILVIACFNIIGSLSMLMIDKKEDVITLQNLGASNQQITKIFLYEGRMIAVIGAVVGIALGLLLCWLQQTFGLVSLGHQAGNFVVNAYPVSVHYGDVAFIFLTVIIVGWAAVWYPVRYFSKRLLNANQ
;
A
#
# COMPACT_ATOMS: atom_id res chain seq x y z
N MET A 1 -40.20 25.71 -4.36
CA MET A 1 -39.29 25.56 -3.19
C MET A 1 -40.01 24.74 -2.13
N ASN A 2 -39.43 23.61 -1.63
CA ASN A 2 -40.08 22.83 -0.57
C ASN A 2 -40.09 23.63 0.73
N PHE A 3 -41.27 23.93 1.29
CA PHE A 3 -41.44 24.69 2.54
C PHE A 3 -40.53 24.24 3.67
N PRO A 4 -40.39 22.93 4.01
CA PRO A 4 -39.50 22.49 5.06
C PRO A 4 -38.01 22.83 4.82
N PHE A 5 -37.56 22.77 3.57
CA PHE A 5 -36.15 23.13 3.23
C PHE A 5 -35.90 24.64 3.36
N PHE A 6 -36.88 25.48 2.97
CA PHE A 6 -36.75 26.92 3.13
C PHE A 6 -36.65 27.33 4.61
N VAL A 7 -37.47 26.74 5.47
CA VAL A 7 -37.47 27.04 6.89
C VAL A 7 -36.17 26.55 7.56
N SER A 8 -35.71 25.32 7.24
CA SER A 8 -34.45 24.75 7.79
C SER A 8 -33.22 25.60 7.42
N HIS A 9 -33.13 26.04 6.15
CA HIS A 9 -32.05 26.93 5.72
C HIS A 9 -32.04 28.26 6.48
N ARG A 10 -33.24 28.83 6.71
CA ARG A 10 -33.37 30.07 7.46
C ARG A 10 -33.05 29.90 8.93
N TYR A 11 -33.34 28.78 9.54
CA TYR A 11 -32.97 28.48 10.93
C TYR A 11 -31.44 28.37 11.09
N LEU A 12 -30.78 27.71 10.17
CA LEU A 12 -29.33 27.52 10.24
C LEU A 12 -28.54 28.84 10.05
N PHE A 13 -29.04 29.76 9.20
CA PHE A 13 -28.31 31.00 8.82
C PHE A 13 -28.90 32.27 9.38
N SER A 14 -29.95 32.24 10.23
CA SER A 14 -30.60 33.44 10.77
C SER A 14 -29.78 34.10 11.88
N LYS A 15 -29.53 35.40 11.73
CA LYS A 15 -28.79 36.23 12.71
C LYS A 15 -29.60 36.63 13.97
N LYS A 16 -30.92 36.35 14.04
CA LYS A 16 -31.82 36.83 15.09
C LYS A 16 -32.16 35.80 16.19
N SER A 17 -31.61 34.60 16.18
CA SER A 17 -31.80 33.61 17.20
C SER A 17 -30.68 33.69 18.25
N THR A 18 -31.01 33.39 19.50
CA THR A 18 -30.10 33.37 20.65
C THR A 18 -28.74 32.78 20.32
N ASN A 19 -27.68 33.54 20.62
CA ASN A 19 -26.27 33.21 20.24
C ASN A 19 -25.83 31.78 20.62
N ALA A 20 -26.40 31.19 21.70
CA ALA A 20 -26.01 29.87 22.21
C ALA A 20 -26.32 28.72 21.25
N ILE A 21 -27.46 28.71 20.56
CA ILE A 21 -27.88 27.58 19.68
C ILE A 21 -27.09 27.56 18.39
N ASN A 22 -26.88 28.74 17.81
CA ASN A 22 -26.03 28.84 16.61
C ASN A 22 -24.59 28.39 16.90
N ILE A 23 -24.07 28.69 18.10
CA ILE A 23 -22.75 28.22 18.55
C ILE A 23 -22.72 26.67 18.61
N ILE A 24 -23.73 26.03 19.20
CA ILE A 24 -23.78 24.56 19.32
C ILE A 24 -23.86 23.90 17.92
N SER A 25 -24.67 24.47 17.01
CA SER A 25 -24.75 23.97 15.62
C SER A 25 -23.41 24.14 14.87
N ILE A 26 -22.71 25.26 15.07
CA ILE A 26 -21.38 25.51 14.50
C ILE A 26 -20.35 24.53 15.09
N ILE A 27 -20.36 24.28 16.40
CA ILE A 27 -19.49 23.29 17.04
C ILE A 27 -19.72 21.89 16.44
N SER A 28 -20.97 21.50 16.25
CA SER A 28 -21.31 20.23 15.61
C SER A 28 -20.80 20.13 14.18
N MET A 29 -20.94 21.22 13.41
CA MET A 29 -20.42 21.33 12.03
C MET A 29 -18.90 21.23 12.00
N ILE A 30 -18.20 21.93 12.91
CA ILE A 30 -16.74 21.87 13.06
C ILE A 30 -16.31 20.45 13.42
N GLY A 31 -17.01 19.77 14.35
CA GLY A 31 -16.71 18.39 14.71
C GLY A 31 -16.75 17.43 13.51
N VAL A 32 -17.80 17.53 12.68
CA VAL A 32 -17.90 16.74 11.43
C VAL A 32 -16.81 17.16 10.43
N ALA A 33 -16.54 18.46 10.30
CA ALA A 33 -15.51 18.94 9.38
C ALA A 33 -14.12 18.43 9.76
N VAL A 34 -13.75 18.47 11.05
CA VAL A 34 -12.47 17.97 11.55
C VAL A 34 -12.36 16.45 11.36
N ALA A 35 -13.40 15.67 11.67
CA ALA A 35 -13.41 14.23 11.44
C ALA A 35 -13.27 13.89 9.95
N THR A 36 -13.99 14.61 9.08
CA THR A 36 -13.89 14.43 7.62
C THR A 36 -12.51 14.82 7.09
N MET A 37 -11.97 15.95 7.56
CA MET A 37 -10.61 16.40 7.22
C MET A 37 -9.56 15.34 7.59
N SER A 38 -9.68 14.77 8.79
CA SER A 38 -8.78 13.70 9.26
C SER A 38 -8.87 12.45 8.38
N LEU A 39 -10.08 12.04 7.96
CA LEU A 39 -10.28 10.95 7.01
C LEU A 39 -9.54 11.21 5.69
N VAL A 40 -9.69 12.41 5.11
CA VAL A 40 -9.04 12.78 3.85
C VAL A 40 -7.51 12.73 4.00
N ILE A 41 -6.97 13.36 5.05
CA ILE A 41 -5.50 13.44 5.25
C ILE A 41 -4.92 12.03 5.45
N VAL A 42 -5.48 11.25 6.37
CA VAL A 42 -4.91 9.93 6.72
C VAL A 42 -4.98 8.98 5.53
N LEU A 43 -6.11 8.91 4.81
CA LEU A 43 -6.19 8.04 3.63
C LEU A 43 -5.28 8.52 2.50
N SER A 44 -5.10 9.84 2.31
CA SER A 44 -4.15 10.38 1.33
C SER A 44 -2.70 10.07 1.69
N VAL A 45 -2.37 10.01 2.98
CA VAL A 45 -1.05 9.57 3.46
C VAL A 45 -0.85 8.07 3.16
N PHE A 46 -1.82 7.20 3.46
CA PHE A 46 -1.72 5.78 3.11
C PHE A 46 -1.55 5.56 1.60
N ASN A 47 -2.27 6.31 0.78
CA ASN A 47 -2.10 6.28 -0.68
C ASN A 47 -0.69 6.75 -1.07
N GLY A 48 -0.20 7.83 -0.45
CA GLY A 48 1.15 8.33 -0.70
C GLY A 48 2.24 7.31 -0.39
N PHE A 49 2.12 6.59 0.73
CA PHE A 49 3.02 5.48 1.04
C PHE A 49 2.89 4.32 0.07
N HIS A 50 1.66 3.96 -0.31
CA HIS A 50 1.43 2.92 -1.31
C HIS A 50 2.08 3.26 -2.66
N ASP A 51 1.90 4.50 -3.14
CA ASP A 51 2.48 4.98 -4.40
C ASP A 51 4.02 5.08 -4.29
N LEU A 52 4.53 5.48 -3.12
CA LEU A 52 5.97 5.50 -2.85
C LEU A 52 6.56 4.08 -2.92
N VAL A 53 5.97 3.11 -2.22
CA VAL A 53 6.42 1.71 -2.28
C VAL A 53 6.29 1.17 -3.69
N ALA A 54 5.21 1.52 -4.41
CA ALA A 54 5.04 1.15 -5.81
C ALA A 54 6.12 1.77 -6.73
N SER A 55 6.60 2.98 -6.42
CA SER A 55 7.69 3.60 -7.17
C SER A 55 9.05 2.93 -6.96
N PHE A 56 9.19 2.19 -5.86
CA PHE A 56 10.37 1.36 -5.60
C PHE A 56 10.34 -0.01 -6.30
N LEU A 57 9.22 -0.38 -6.93
CA LEU A 57 9.19 -1.53 -7.83
C LEU A 57 10.11 -1.22 -9.01
N THR A 58 11.36 -1.60 -8.84
CA THR A 58 12.45 -1.25 -9.74
C THR A 58 12.49 -2.16 -10.96
N ASN A 59 13.37 -1.84 -11.89
CA ASN A 59 13.72 -2.74 -12.98
C ASN A 59 14.33 -4.08 -12.49
N PHE A 60 14.68 -4.19 -11.20
CA PHE A 60 15.12 -5.45 -10.59
C PHE A 60 13.99 -6.50 -10.49
N ASP A 61 12.74 -6.04 -10.29
CA ASP A 61 11.57 -6.92 -10.29
C ASP A 61 11.11 -7.15 -11.73
N PRO A 62 10.94 -8.40 -12.20
CA PRO A 62 10.47 -8.69 -13.54
C PRO A 62 9.03 -8.20 -13.74
N GLN A 63 8.63 -7.95 -15.00
CA GLN A 63 7.26 -7.53 -15.30
C GLN A 63 6.24 -8.61 -14.93
N LEU A 64 6.56 -9.87 -15.21
CA LEU A 64 5.79 -11.04 -14.79
C LEU A 64 6.75 -12.10 -14.27
N GLU A 65 6.33 -12.78 -13.22
CA GLU A 65 7.02 -13.91 -12.61
C GLU A 65 6.08 -15.11 -12.53
N ILE A 66 6.56 -16.28 -12.94
CA ILE A 66 5.80 -17.53 -12.87
C ILE A 66 6.40 -18.42 -11.80
N VAL A 67 5.61 -18.69 -10.76
CA VAL A 67 6.02 -19.52 -9.63
C VAL A 67 5.15 -20.77 -9.52
N PRO A 68 5.66 -21.92 -9.03
CA PRO A 68 4.84 -23.09 -8.79
C PRO A 68 3.81 -22.85 -7.70
N THR A 69 2.59 -23.35 -7.88
CA THR A 69 1.52 -23.24 -6.87
C THR A 69 1.78 -24.17 -5.69
N GLN A 70 2.42 -25.31 -5.93
CA GLN A 70 2.78 -26.27 -4.90
C GLN A 70 4.30 -26.51 -4.89
N GLY A 71 4.87 -26.51 -3.68
CA GLY A 71 6.32 -26.63 -3.51
C GLY A 71 7.06 -25.31 -3.76
N LYS A 72 8.40 -25.35 -3.69
CA LYS A 72 9.28 -24.19 -3.86
C LYS A 72 10.01 -24.16 -5.21
N SER A 73 9.88 -25.20 -6.03
CA SER A 73 10.63 -25.30 -7.27
C SER A 73 9.86 -26.12 -8.31
N ALA A 74 10.11 -25.84 -9.57
CA ALA A 74 9.53 -26.47 -10.73
C ALA A 74 10.61 -27.11 -11.62
N ASP A 75 10.19 -28.00 -12.53
CA ASP A 75 11.07 -28.55 -13.57
C ASP A 75 11.27 -27.48 -14.66
N ALA A 76 12.51 -27.11 -14.93
CA ALA A 76 12.86 -26.16 -15.99
C ALA A 76 12.40 -26.63 -17.39
N GLN A 77 12.27 -27.96 -17.59
CA GLN A 77 11.87 -28.57 -18.85
C GLN A 77 10.35 -28.73 -19.02
N ASP A 78 9.55 -28.22 -18.07
CA ASP A 78 8.08 -28.30 -18.14
C ASP A 78 7.54 -27.75 -19.46
N LYS A 79 6.65 -28.51 -20.09
CA LYS A 79 6.04 -28.14 -21.38
C LYS A 79 5.27 -26.83 -21.34
N LEU A 80 4.59 -26.55 -20.22
CA LEU A 80 3.82 -25.31 -20.02
C LEU A 80 4.76 -24.09 -20.00
N LEU A 81 5.88 -24.19 -19.28
CA LEU A 81 6.87 -23.11 -19.23
C LEU A 81 7.53 -22.89 -20.60
N LYS A 82 7.79 -23.99 -21.36
CA LYS A 82 8.30 -23.86 -22.75
C LYS A 82 7.30 -23.18 -23.69
N GLN A 83 6.02 -23.44 -23.54
CA GLN A 83 4.98 -22.75 -24.33
C GLN A 83 4.96 -21.25 -24.01
N VAL A 84 5.07 -20.87 -22.73
CA VAL A 84 5.11 -19.47 -22.33
C VAL A 84 6.33 -18.74 -22.91
N LYS A 85 7.52 -19.36 -22.87
CA LYS A 85 8.74 -18.79 -23.46
C LYS A 85 8.61 -18.50 -24.98
N GLN A 86 7.71 -19.19 -25.67
CA GLN A 86 7.50 -19.05 -27.13
C GLN A 86 6.38 -18.05 -27.48
N LEU A 87 5.71 -17.44 -26.52
CA LEU A 87 4.66 -16.46 -26.79
C LEU A 87 5.20 -15.24 -27.50
N LYS A 88 4.43 -14.72 -28.45
CA LYS A 88 4.83 -13.56 -29.28
C LYS A 88 5.00 -12.28 -28.44
N GLN A 89 4.27 -12.16 -27.35
CA GLN A 89 4.30 -11.02 -26.42
C GLN A 89 5.54 -11.02 -25.52
N VAL A 90 6.18 -12.16 -25.31
CA VAL A 90 7.40 -12.29 -24.49
C VAL A 90 8.59 -11.78 -25.28
N ALA A 91 9.33 -10.84 -24.72
CA ALA A 91 10.58 -10.33 -25.28
C ALA A 91 11.78 -11.11 -24.76
N VAL A 92 11.83 -11.30 -23.43
CA VAL A 92 12.91 -12.03 -22.74
C VAL A 92 12.30 -12.90 -21.67
N SER A 93 12.83 -14.11 -21.52
CA SER A 93 12.52 -15.01 -20.40
C SER A 93 13.81 -15.47 -19.77
N THR A 94 13.86 -15.49 -18.45
CA THR A 94 15.04 -15.89 -17.64
C THR A 94 14.61 -16.88 -16.58
N GLU A 95 15.29 -18.01 -16.52
CA GLU A 95 15.15 -18.96 -15.42
C GLU A 95 15.83 -18.41 -14.18
N ASN A 96 15.22 -18.62 -13.01
CA ASN A 96 15.74 -18.14 -11.76
C ASN A 96 15.76 -19.26 -10.70
N VAL A 97 16.83 -19.28 -9.92
CA VAL A 97 16.95 -20.09 -8.68
C VAL A 97 17.22 -19.11 -7.54
N GLU A 98 16.26 -18.95 -6.67
CA GLU A 98 16.35 -18.03 -5.54
C GLU A 98 16.13 -18.78 -4.22
N GLU A 99 17.14 -18.82 -3.35
CA GLU A 99 17.10 -19.51 -2.06
C GLU A 99 18.00 -18.80 -1.04
N MET A 100 17.71 -19.02 0.24
CA MET A 100 18.45 -18.42 1.35
C MET A 100 19.75 -19.18 1.66
N ALA A 101 20.81 -18.42 1.96
CA ALA A 101 22.12 -18.91 2.35
C ALA A 101 22.76 -17.97 3.39
N ILE A 102 23.95 -18.35 3.86
CA ILE A 102 24.80 -17.48 4.70
C ILE A 102 26.03 -17.15 3.89
N ALA A 103 26.30 -15.87 3.68
CA ALA A 103 27.56 -15.39 3.12
C ALA A 103 28.54 -15.09 4.23
N MET A 104 29.79 -15.52 4.07
CA MET A 104 30.86 -15.29 5.04
C MET A 104 32.11 -14.75 4.32
N TYR A 105 32.63 -13.67 4.83
CA TYR A 105 33.89 -13.10 4.39
C TYR A 105 34.74 -12.75 5.63
N GLN A 106 35.91 -13.36 5.75
CA GLN A 106 36.76 -13.30 6.96
C GLN A 106 35.90 -13.65 8.21
N ASP A 107 35.82 -12.73 9.17
CA ASP A 107 35.04 -12.91 10.42
C ASP A 107 33.61 -12.36 10.35
N LYS A 108 33.20 -11.80 9.19
CA LYS A 108 31.88 -11.23 8.97
C LYS A 108 30.96 -12.23 8.31
N GLN A 109 29.70 -12.25 8.75
CA GLN A 109 28.67 -13.11 8.18
C GLN A 109 27.36 -12.36 8.02
N ALA A 110 26.59 -12.72 7.00
CA ALA A 110 25.28 -12.17 6.73
C ALA A 110 24.35 -13.26 6.16
N MET A 111 23.06 -13.21 6.57
CA MET A 111 22.03 -13.98 5.87
C MET A 111 21.75 -13.32 4.53
N VAL A 112 21.76 -14.10 3.47
CA VAL A 112 21.59 -13.62 2.09
C VAL A 112 20.62 -14.50 1.33
N THR A 113 20.02 -13.92 0.31
CA THR A 113 19.29 -14.63 -0.73
C THR A 113 20.20 -14.69 -1.96
N ILE A 114 20.55 -15.91 -2.38
CA ILE A 114 21.28 -16.13 -3.62
C ILE A 114 20.26 -16.16 -4.76
N LYS A 115 20.43 -15.25 -5.70
CA LYS A 115 19.62 -15.18 -6.93
C LYS A 115 20.49 -15.63 -8.11
N GLY A 116 20.35 -16.90 -8.47
CA GLY A 116 20.99 -17.49 -9.66
C GLY A 116 20.17 -17.22 -10.91
N VAL A 117 20.76 -16.55 -11.89
CA VAL A 117 20.09 -16.10 -13.11
C VAL A 117 20.85 -16.52 -14.35
N GLU A 118 20.15 -16.59 -15.49
CA GLU A 118 20.79 -16.83 -16.80
C GLU A 118 21.53 -15.57 -17.30
N ASP A 119 22.43 -15.72 -18.26
CA ASP A 119 23.25 -14.64 -18.82
C ASP A 119 22.44 -13.51 -19.46
N ASN A 120 21.20 -13.79 -19.85
CA ASN A 120 20.29 -12.81 -20.43
C ASN A 120 19.57 -11.91 -19.40
N PHE A 121 19.91 -12.03 -18.12
CA PHE A 121 19.27 -11.27 -17.03
C PHE A 121 19.41 -9.75 -17.20
N ASP A 122 20.51 -9.26 -17.77
CA ASP A 122 20.66 -7.83 -18.11
C ASP A 122 19.60 -7.37 -19.13
N SER A 123 19.28 -8.22 -20.10
CA SER A 123 18.22 -7.93 -21.07
C SER A 123 16.82 -7.93 -20.43
N LEU A 124 16.63 -8.63 -19.32
CA LEU A 124 15.38 -8.66 -18.57
C LEU A 124 15.20 -7.38 -17.71
N THR A 125 16.23 -7.02 -16.93
CA THR A 125 16.15 -6.07 -15.82
C THR A 125 16.91 -4.78 -16.03
N HIS A 126 17.80 -4.69 -17.06
CA HIS A 126 18.78 -3.60 -17.21
C HIS A 126 19.65 -3.41 -15.95
N ILE A 127 20.12 -4.52 -15.39
CA ILE A 127 20.92 -4.52 -14.14
C ILE A 127 22.15 -3.60 -14.25
N LYS A 128 22.73 -3.45 -15.43
CA LYS A 128 23.90 -2.60 -15.68
C LYS A 128 23.68 -1.13 -15.34
N ASP A 129 22.44 -0.64 -15.40
CA ASP A 129 22.10 0.75 -15.10
C ASP A 129 22.17 1.09 -13.60
N ILE A 130 22.22 0.07 -12.73
CA ILE A 130 22.21 0.20 -11.28
C ILE A 130 23.48 -0.35 -10.62
N LEU A 131 24.54 -0.56 -11.39
CA LEU A 131 25.83 -1.03 -10.89
C LEU A 131 26.72 0.13 -10.47
N TYR A 132 27.54 -0.14 -9.45
CA TYR A 132 28.56 0.76 -8.93
C TYR A 132 29.88 0.00 -8.79
N GLY A 133 30.99 0.57 -9.26
CA GLY A 133 32.34 -0.02 -9.26
C GLY A 133 33.02 0.14 -10.60
N ASP A 134 34.31 -0.28 -10.65
CA ASP A 134 35.16 -0.13 -11.83
C ASP A 134 35.24 -1.42 -12.67
N GLY A 135 34.55 -2.50 -12.21
CA GLY A 135 34.53 -3.78 -12.91
C GLY A 135 33.39 -3.89 -13.94
N GLU A 136 33.13 -5.11 -14.40
CA GLU A 136 32.08 -5.40 -15.37
C GLU A 136 31.06 -6.39 -14.79
N TYR A 137 29.81 -6.30 -15.29
CA TYR A 137 28.78 -7.27 -14.97
C TYR A 137 29.12 -8.62 -15.60
N GLN A 138 29.60 -9.53 -14.80
CA GLN A 138 29.96 -10.88 -15.18
C GLN A 138 29.54 -11.85 -14.08
N LEU A 139 28.90 -12.95 -14.43
CA LEU A 139 28.43 -13.95 -13.49
C LEU A 139 29.36 -15.17 -13.42
N HIS A 140 30.04 -15.49 -14.51
CA HIS A 140 31.01 -16.58 -14.60
C HIS A 140 32.12 -16.32 -15.65
N ALA A 141 33.27 -16.94 -15.47
CA ALA A 141 34.34 -16.99 -16.45
C ALA A 141 35.02 -18.34 -16.39
N GLY A 142 34.72 -19.23 -17.34
CA GLY A 142 35.17 -20.62 -17.31
C GLY A 142 34.63 -21.33 -16.06
N ASN A 143 35.54 -21.74 -15.17
CA ASN A 143 35.16 -22.39 -13.90
C ASN A 143 35.08 -21.43 -12.72
N LEU A 144 35.23 -20.15 -12.95
CA LEU A 144 35.15 -19.14 -11.88
C LEU A 144 33.76 -18.55 -11.82
N GLU A 145 33.20 -18.51 -10.63
CA GLU A 145 31.85 -17.97 -10.36
C GLU A 145 31.97 -16.63 -9.64
N TYR A 146 31.20 -15.66 -10.10
CA TYR A 146 31.20 -14.31 -9.56
C TYR A 146 29.87 -14.01 -8.87
N GLY A 147 29.97 -13.15 -7.83
CA GLY A 147 28.81 -12.69 -7.08
C GLY A 147 28.69 -11.17 -7.13
N VAL A 148 27.59 -10.65 -7.66
CA VAL A 148 27.27 -9.23 -7.60
C VAL A 148 26.45 -8.98 -6.33
N LEU A 149 27.03 -8.30 -5.34
CA LEU A 149 26.41 -8.04 -4.06
C LEU A 149 25.55 -6.76 -4.09
N GLY A 150 24.49 -6.74 -3.29
CA GLY A 150 23.85 -5.47 -2.97
C GLY A 150 24.78 -4.55 -2.18
N ILE A 151 24.77 -3.26 -2.45
CA ILE A 151 25.73 -2.28 -1.90
C ILE A 151 25.77 -2.28 -0.36
N ARG A 152 24.62 -2.43 0.30
CA ARG A 152 24.55 -2.48 1.78
C ARG A 152 25.02 -3.81 2.35
N LEU A 153 24.86 -4.90 1.58
CA LEU A 153 25.41 -6.20 1.94
C LEU A 153 26.93 -6.14 1.88
N ALA A 154 27.51 -5.59 0.83
CA ALA A 154 28.94 -5.38 0.71
C ALA A 154 29.50 -4.58 1.90
N GLN A 155 28.83 -3.50 2.28
CA GLN A 155 29.18 -2.72 3.48
C GLN A 155 29.09 -3.55 4.77
N SER A 156 28.07 -4.41 4.93
CA SER A 156 27.90 -5.23 6.13
C SER A 156 28.97 -6.32 6.27
N LEU A 157 29.48 -6.81 5.14
CA LEU A 157 30.61 -7.77 5.09
C LEU A 157 31.98 -7.09 5.12
N ASP A 158 31.99 -5.74 5.19
CA ASP A 158 33.20 -4.92 5.17
C ASP A 158 34.01 -5.10 3.88
N VAL A 159 33.31 -5.26 2.77
CA VAL A 159 33.90 -5.31 1.42
C VAL A 159 33.46 -4.11 0.61
N GLY A 160 34.28 -3.72 -0.36
CA GLY A 160 33.91 -2.68 -1.32
C GLY A 160 33.15 -3.24 -2.54
N ALA A 161 33.15 -2.50 -3.63
CA ALA A 161 32.67 -3.01 -4.92
C ALA A 161 33.60 -4.15 -5.44
N SER A 162 34.88 -4.11 -5.06
CA SER A 162 35.85 -5.16 -5.32
C SER A 162 36.41 -5.68 -3.98
N TRP A 163 36.65 -6.98 -3.90
CA TRP A 163 37.26 -7.61 -2.75
C TRP A 163 38.28 -8.66 -3.19
N ASP A 164 39.25 -8.92 -2.34
CA ASP A 164 40.29 -9.92 -2.58
C ASP A 164 39.87 -11.31 -2.04
N GLY A 165 40.14 -12.36 -2.80
CA GLY A 165 39.81 -13.73 -2.42
C GLY A 165 38.33 -14.08 -2.64
N PHE A 166 37.81 -14.95 -1.77
CA PHE A 166 36.49 -15.57 -1.94
C PHE A 166 35.51 -15.19 -0.82
N ILE A 167 34.29 -14.92 -1.19
CA ILE A 167 33.15 -14.97 -0.25
C ILE A 167 32.63 -16.40 -0.23
N LYS A 168 32.64 -17.04 0.95
CA LYS A 168 32.09 -18.39 1.14
C LYS A 168 30.58 -18.31 1.34
N ILE A 169 29.85 -19.16 0.62
CA ILE A 169 28.39 -19.25 0.70
C ILE A 169 28.04 -20.62 1.31
N TYR A 170 27.32 -20.58 2.41
CA TYR A 170 26.85 -21.76 3.15
C TYR A 170 25.36 -21.94 2.89
N ALA A 171 24.99 -22.97 2.15
CA ALA A 171 23.62 -23.35 1.88
C ALA A 171 23.22 -24.58 2.71
N PRO A 172 22.06 -24.59 3.37
CA PRO A 172 21.61 -25.76 4.09
C PRO A 172 21.35 -26.93 3.12
N LYS A 173 21.83 -28.12 3.47
CA LYS A 173 21.57 -29.33 2.68
C LYS A 173 20.06 -29.62 2.65
N ARG A 174 19.53 -29.96 1.48
CA ARG A 174 18.12 -30.31 1.30
C ARG A 174 17.74 -31.67 1.85
N ILE A 175 18.68 -32.59 1.91
CA ILE A 175 18.51 -33.98 2.33
C ILE A 175 19.53 -34.30 3.40
N GLY A 176 19.10 -34.84 4.51
CA GLY A 176 19.92 -35.26 5.64
C GLY A 176 19.37 -34.76 6.98
N GLN A 177 19.71 -35.45 8.06
CA GLN A 177 19.49 -34.93 9.41
C GLN A 177 20.70 -34.08 9.80
N LEU A 178 20.44 -32.95 10.47
CA LEU A 178 21.51 -32.17 11.09
C LEU A 178 22.15 -33.02 12.18
N ASP A 179 23.42 -33.37 11.99
CA ASP A 179 24.23 -33.97 13.05
C ASP A 179 24.60 -32.88 14.06
N MET A 180 23.99 -32.92 15.23
CA MET A 180 24.25 -31.95 16.31
C MET A 180 25.67 -32.02 16.80
N SER A 181 26.42 -33.11 16.51
CA SER A 181 27.82 -33.28 16.87
C SER A 181 28.76 -32.56 15.88
N ASN A 182 28.32 -32.39 14.64
CA ASN A 182 29.07 -31.64 13.61
C ASN A 182 28.12 -30.79 12.75
N PRO A 183 27.69 -29.63 13.26
CA PRO A 183 26.73 -28.76 12.56
C PRO A 183 27.21 -28.31 11.18
N GLY A 184 28.54 -28.31 10.93
CA GLY A 184 29.13 -27.94 9.65
C GLY A 184 28.75 -28.89 8.51
N ASP A 185 28.53 -30.15 8.81
CA ASP A 185 28.14 -31.16 7.80
C ASP A 185 26.70 -30.95 7.26
N GLY A 186 25.93 -30.08 7.90
CA GLY A 186 24.57 -29.71 7.44
C GLY A 186 24.56 -28.70 6.28
N PHE A 187 25.71 -28.20 5.85
CA PHE A 187 25.83 -27.18 4.80
C PHE A 187 26.58 -27.69 3.58
N VAL A 188 26.16 -27.21 2.41
CA VAL A 188 26.98 -27.19 1.19
C VAL A 188 27.70 -25.85 1.19
N VAL A 189 29.01 -25.88 0.93
CA VAL A 189 29.85 -24.67 0.92
C VAL A 189 30.44 -24.51 -0.47
N ASP A 190 30.26 -23.32 -1.04
CA ASP A 190 30.89 -22.91 -2.28
C ASP A 190 31.35 -21.46 -2.19
N SER A 191 32.01 -20.92 -3.20
CA SER A 191 32.73 -19.65 -3.12
C SER A 191 32.51 -18.78 -4.34
N LEU A 192 32.33 -17.48 -4.12
CA LEU A 192 32.15 -16.47 -5.15
C LEU A 192 33.32 -15.48 -5.14
N LEU A 193 33.74 -15.10 -6.34
CA LEU A 193 34.71 -14.03 -6.58
C LEU A 193 34.01 -12.69 -6.82
N SER A 194 34.78 -11.60 -6.67
CA SER A 194 34.33 -10.26 -7.00
C SER A 194 34.36 -10.01 -8.51
N PRO A 195 33.25 -9.51 -9.11
CA PRO A 195 33.29 -8.99 -10.47
C PRO A 195 33.74 -7.51 -10.52
N GLY A 196 34.05 -6.90 -9.38
CA GLY A 196 34.44 -5.49 -9.27
C GLY A 196 33.27 -4.51 -9.31
N VAL A 197 32.03 -5.02 -9.17
CA VAL A 197 30.79 -4.21 -9.13
C VAL A 197 29.84 -4.71 -8.05
N VAL A 198 29.05 -3.79 -7.53
CA VAL A 198 27.92 -4.02 -6.62
C VAL A 198 26.68 -3.35 -7.22
N PHE A 199 25.49 -3.83 -6.87
CA PHE A 199 24.26 -3.19 -7.31
C PHE A 199 23.57 -2.39 -6.21
N SER A 200 22.82 -1.36 -6.57
CA SER A 200 21.94 -0.64 -5.65
C SER A 200 20.61 -0.30 -6.34
N VAL A 201 19.52 -0.77 -5.73
CA VAL A 201 18.14 -0.46 -6.12
C VAL A 201 17.48 0.52 -5.15
N ASN A 202 18.22 0.99 -4.14
CA ASN A 202 17.72 1.83 -3.04
C ASN A 202 16.60 1.17 -2.22
N GLN A 203 16.53 -0.15 -2.20
CA GLN A 203 15.64 -0.94 -1.35
C GLN A 203 16.43 -1.81 -0.39
N ALA A 204 16.13 -1.67 0.90
CA ALA A 204 16.85 -2.40 1.94
C ALA A 204 16.76 -3.93 1.76
N LYS A 205 15.64 -4.46 1.26
CA LYS A 205 15.43 -5.89 0.99
C LYS A 205 16.50 -6.43 0.04
N TYR A 206 16.70 -5.77 -1.10
CA TYR A 206 17.65 -6.19 -2.12
C TYR A 206 19.08 -5.78 -1.79
N ASP A 207 19.29 -4.51 -1.43
CA ASP A 207 20.62 -3.94 -1.18
C ASP A 207 21.34 -4.59 0.00
N LYS A 208 20.61 -5.12 1.02
CA LYS A 208 21.18 -5.77 2.22
C LYS A 208 21.21 -7.28 2.13
N GLY A 209 20.39 -7.88 1.28
CA GLY A 209 20.09 -9.30 1.38
C GLY A 209 20.39 -10.13 0.15
N HIS A 210 20.68 -9.54 -1.02
CA HIS A 210 20.79 -10.32 -2.25
C HIS A 210 22.20 -10.35 -2.82
N ILE A 211 22.54 -11.53 -3.36
CA ILE A 211 23.71 -11.76 -4.21
C ILE A 211 23.22 -12.35 -5.52
N ILE A 212 23.55 -11.70 -6.64
CA ILE A 212 23.26 -12.20 -7.99
C ILE A 212 24.46 -13.00 -8.46
N THR A 213 24.22 -14.21 -8.99
CA THR A 213 25.25 -15.10 -9.51
C THR A 213 24.72 -15.91 -10.69
N SER A 214 25.53 -16.78 -11.27
CA SER A 214 25.09 -17.67 -12.35
C SER A 214 24.03 -18.68 -11.83
N ILE A 215 23.11 -19.06 -12.72
CA ILE A 215 22.09 -20.06 -12.41
C ILE A 215 22.71 -21.44 -12.13
N ASP A 216 23.85 -21.74 -12.77
CA ASP A 216 24.54 -23.00 -12.61
C ASP A 216 25.19 -23.12 -11.25
N PHE A 217 25.80 -22.04 -10.76
CA PHE A 217 26.30 -21.95 -9.37
C PHE A 217 25.16 -22.20 -8.37
N ALA A 218 24.03 -21.50 -8.53
CA ALA A 218 22.90 -21.62 -7.61
C ALA A 218 22.30 -23.04 -7.66
N ARG A 219 22.18 -23.64 -8.84
CA ARG A 219 21.71 -25.02 -9.02
C ARG A 219 22.63 -26.04 -8.35
N GLN A 220 23.93 -25.80 -8.41
CA GLN A 220 24.92 -26.69 -7.76
C GLN A 220 24.89 -26.50 -6.25
N LEU A 221 24.89 -25.27 -5.76
CA LEU A 221 24.89 -24.95 -4.34
C LEU A 221 23.66 -25.50 -3.61
N PHE A 222 22.46 -25.39 -4.21
CA PHE A 222 21.21 -25.81 -3.62
C PHE A 222 20.72 -27.20 -4.03
N ASP A 223 21.52 -27.99 -4.75
CA ASP A 223 21.15 -29.29 -5.30
C ASP A 223 19.80 -29.23 -6.09
N MET A 224 19.75 -28.30 -7.04
CA MET A 224 18.58 -27.99 -7.86
C MET A 224 18.81 -28.27 -9.35
N LYS A 225 19.53 -29.35 -9.69
CA LYS A 225 19.81 -29.68 -11.10
C LYS A 225 18.51 -29.81 -11.92
N GLY A 226 18.40 -29.02 -13.00
CA GLY A 226 17.24 -29.01 -13.86
C GLY A 226 15.97 -28.41 -13.26
N ARG A 227 16.07 -27.77 -12.10
CA ARG A 227 14.95 -27.10 -11.43
C ARG A 227 15.14 -25.60 -11.39
N ILE A 228 14.02 -24.90 -11.24
CA ILE A 228 13.95 -23.44 -11.07
C ILE A 228 12.97 -23.08 -9.96
N THR A 229 13.18 -21.96 -9.30
CA THR A 229 12.22 -21.41 -8.36
C THR A 229 11.16 -20.60 -9.06
N SER A 230 11.54 -19.86 -10.11
CA SER A 230 10.61 -19.08 -10.93
C SER A 230 11.11 -18.92 -12.37
N LEU A 231 10.19 -18.55 -13.26
CA LEU A 231 10.47 -18.07 -14.60
C LEU A 231 10.09 -16.61 -14.69
N GLU A 232 11.06 -15.75 -14.92
CA GLU A 232 10.91 -14.31 -15.02
C GLU A 232 10.73 -13.88 -16.46
N LEU A 233 9.79 -12.94 -16.71
CA LEU A 233 9.43 -12.52 -18.05
C LEU A 233 9.47 -11.01 -18.21
N ARG A 234 9.98 -10.56 -19.36
CA ARG A 234 9.81 -9.20 -19.87
C ARG A 234 8.98 -9.25 -21.13
N LEU A 235 7.98 -8.39 -21.22
CA LEU A 235 7.10 -8.28 -22.37
C LEU A 235 7.66 -7.30 -23.40
N LYS A 236 7.26 -7.47 -24.65
CA LYS A 236 7.57 -6.53 -25.73
C LYS A 236 6.86 -5.19 -25.49
N ALA A 237 7.49 -4.11 -25.91
CA ALA A 237 6.90 -2.79 -25.86
C ALA A 237 5.53 -2.76 -26.58
N GLY A 238 4.52 -2.21 -25.92
CA GLY A 238 3.14 -2.12 -26.43
C GLY A 238 2.24 -3.32 -26.12
N SER A 239 2.75 -4.37 -25.46
CA SER A 239 1.89 -5.47 -24.96
C SER A 239 1.12 -5.03 -23.71
N ASP A 240 -0.18 -5.37 -23.62
CA ASP A 240 -0.95 -5.18 -22.40
C ASP A 240 -0.54 -6.21 -21.35
N LEU A 241 -0.05 -5.72 -20.20
CA LEU A 241 0.47 -6.57 -19.11
C LEU A 241 -0.62 -7.45 -18.51
N LYS A 242 -1.82 -6.87 -18.25
CA LYS A 242 -2.90 -7.61 -17.62
C LYS A 242 -3.54 -8.64 -18.52
N GLU A 243 -3.67 -8.33 -19.80
CA GLU A 243 -4.19 -9.27 -20.79
C GLU A 243 -3.20 -10.42 -20.98
N THR A 244 -1.92 -10.12 -21.12
CA THR A 244 -0.85 -11.14 -21.25
C THR A 244 -0.75 -11.99 -19.98
N GLN A 245 -0.86 -11.40 -18.80
CA GLN A 245 -0.87 -12.15 -17.53
C GLN A 245 -2.01 -13.17 -17.48
N LYS A 246 -3.23 -12.78 -17.90
CA LYS A 246 -4.39 -13.68 -17.96
C LYS A 246 -4.20 -14.80 -19.00
N GLU A 247 -3.65 -14.47 -20.16
CA GLU A 247 -3.34 -15.45 -21.22
C GLU A 247 -2.34 -16.49 -20.70
N ILE A 248 -1.23 -16.05 -20.10
CA ILE A 248 -0.23 -16.94 -19.51
C ILE A 248 -0.85 -17.77 -18.39
N GLN A 249 -1.65 -17.16 -17.49
CA GLN A 249 -2.31 -17.88 -16.41
C GLN A 249 -3.25 -18.98 -16.95
N HIS A 250 -3.92 -18.73 -18.07
CA HIS A 250 -4.76 -19.74 -18.72
C HIS A 250 -3.92 -20.91 -19.28
N ILE A 251 -2.75 -20.62 -19.85
CA ILE A 251 -1.81 -21.64 -20.39
C ILE A 251 -1.25 -22.50 -19.26
N VAL A 252 -0.79 -21.88 -18.16
CA VAL A 252 -0.15 -22.61 -17.06
C VAL A 252 -1.14 -23.25 -16.09
N GLY A 253 -2.42 -22.86 -16.16
CA GLY A 253 -3.52 -23.40 -15.35
C GLY A 253 -3.27 -23.21 -13.86
N ASN A 254 -3.67 -24.22 -13.06
CA ASN A 254 -3.51 -24.18 -11.59
C ASN A 254 -2.14 -24.69 -11.12
N LYS A 255 -1.29 -25.15 -12.04
CA LYS A 255 0.04 -25.67 -11.68
C LYS A 255 1.00 -24.56 -11.30
N TYR A 256 0.86 -23.42 -11.95
CA TYR A 256 1.68 -22.24 -11.72
C TYR A 256 0.81 -21.02 -11.48
N LYS A 257 1.38 -20.04 -10.80
CA LYS A 257 0.79 -18.74 -10.56
C LYS A 257 1.63 -17.69 -11.31
N VAL A 258 0.96 -16.80 -12.04
CA VAL A 258 1.59 -15.70 -12.75
C VAL A 258 1.41 -14.43 -11.94
N LEU A 259 2.50 -13.87 -11.45
CA LEU A 259 2.53 -12.71 -10.56
C LEU A 259 2.99 -11.48 -11.34
N ASP A 260 2.27 -10.38 -11.23
CA ASP A 260 2.78 -9.07 -11.62
C ASP A 260 3.71 -8.49 -10.53
N ARG A 261 4.33 -7.33 -10.78
CA ARG A 261 5.25 -6.69 -9.81
C ARG A 261 4.60 -6.41 -8.45
N PHE A 262 3.33 -6.08 -8.43
CA PHE A 262 2.60 -5.83 -7.17
C PHE A 262 2.30 -7.14 -6.43
N GLU A 263 1.96 -8.17 -7.16
CA GLU A 263 1.67 -9.50 -6.61
C GLU A 263 2.94 -10.23 -6.13
N GLN A 264 4.10 -9.96 -6.72
CA GLN A 264 5.41 -10.46 -6.23
C GLN A 264 5.73 -9.91 -4.83
N GLN A 265 5.27 -8.71 -4.52
CA GLN A 265 5.40 -8.10 -3.19
C GLN A 265 4.06 -8.06 -2.42
N ALA A 266 3.18 -9.03 -2.71
CA ALA A 266 1.82 -9.06 -2.18
C ALA A 266 1.73 -8.94 -0.66
N ASP A 267 2.68 -9.49 0.08
CA ASP A 267 2.67 -9.44 1.54
C ASP A 267 2.81 -8.00 2.04
N THR A 268 3.70 -7.20 1.46
CA THR A 268 3.86 -5.78 1.80
C THR A 268 2.61 -4.98 1.44
N PHE A 269 2.10 -5.16 0.22
CA PHE A 269 0.91 -4.42 -0.24
C PHE A 269 -0.36 -4.84 0.51
N LYS A 270 -0.53 -6.13 0.85
CA LYS A 270 -1.66 -6.60 1.67
C LYS A 270 -1.63 -6.01 3.07
N ILE A 271 -0.46 -5.95 3.73
CA ILE A 271 -0.32 -5.32 5.04
C ILE A 271 -0.74 -3.86 4.96
N MET A 272 -0.25 -3.10 3.98
CA MET A 272 -0.62 -1.70 3.79
C MET A 272 -2.12 -1.51 3.52
N GLN A 273 -2.74 -2.40 2.74
CA GLN A 273 -4.19 -2.37 2.52
C GLN A 273 -4.97 -2.65 3.80
N ILE A 274 -4.55 -3.62 4.60
CA ILE A 274 -5.17 -3.93 5.90
C ILE A 274 -5.05 -2.74 6.84
N GLU A 275 -3.88 -2.12 6.94
CA GLU A 275 -3.65 -0.92 7.75
C GLU A 275 -4.53 0.25 7.30
N LYS A 276 -4.66 0.49 5.99
CA LYS A 276 -5.57 1.50 5.43
C LYS A 276 -7.02 1.24 5.83
N ILE A 277 -7.49 -0.01 5.74
CA ILE A 277 -8.84 -0.40 6.11
C ILE A 277 -9.07 -0.19 7.62
N ILE A 278 -8.13 -0.62 8.46
CA ILE A 278 -8.21 -0.44 9.92
C ILE A 278 -8.28 1.06 10.26
N ALA A 279 -7.40 1.88 9.68
CA ALA A 279 -7.40 3.33 9.88
C ALA A 279 -8.74 3.96 9.46
N TYR A 280 -9.28 3.54 8.32
CA TYR A 280 -10.60 3.98 7.85
C TYR A 280 -11.71 3.66 8.86
N PHE A 281 -11.74 2.45 9.42
CA PHE A 281 -12.73 2.06 10.44
C PHE A 281 -12.58 2.89 11.72
N PHE A 282 -11.37 3.08 12.22
CA PHE A 282 -11.12 3.90 13.40
C PHE A 282 -11.56 5.35 13.20
N LEU A 283 -11.21 5.95 12.07
CA LEU A 283 -11.59 7.33 11.75
C LEU A 283 -13.11 7.46 11.52
N THR A 284 -13.75 6.46 10.92
CA THR A 284 -15.20 6.41 10.80
C THR A 284 -15.86 6.30 12.18
N PHE A 285 -15.29 5.57 13.12
CA PHE A 285 -15.76 5.52 14.48
C PHE A 285 -15.66 6.89 15.18
N ILE A 286 -14.56 7.61 14.97
CA ILE A 286 -14.41 9.00 15.46
C ILE A 286 -15.47 9.91 14.82
N LEU A 287 -15.75 9.74 13.52
CA LEU A 287 -16.83 10.46 12.84
C LEU A 287 -18.20 10.17 13.49
N VAL A 288 -18.48 8.92 13.83
CA VAL A 288 -19.72 8.54 14.55
C VAL A 288 -19.80 9.29 15.89
N ILE A 289 -18.70 9.35 16.64
CA ILE A 289 -18.64 10.12 17.91
C ILE A 289 -18.90 11.62 17.65
N ALA A 290 -18.29 12.20 16.60
CA ALA A 290 -18.54 13.58 16.23
C ALA A 290 -20.02 13.84 15.87
N CYS A 291 -20.69 12.86 15.28
CA CYS A 291 -22.11 12.94 14.96
C CYS A 291 -23.02 12.96 16.22
N PHE A 292 -22.57 12.48 17.39
CA PHE A 292 -23.34 12.65 18.64
C PHE A 292 -23.52 14.13 19.02
N ASN A 293 -22.58 15.00 18.64
CA ASN A 293 -22.74 16.44 18.84
C ASN A 293 -23.92 17.01 18.03
N ILE A 294 -24.18 16.43 16.83
CA ILE A 294 -25.36 16.81 16.02
C ILE A 294 -26.65 16.44 16.77
N ILE A 295 -26.67 15.28 17.44
CA ILE A 295 -27.84 14.82 18.21
C ILE A 295 -28.14 15.82 19.33
N GLY A 296 -27.12 16.22 20.08
CA GLY A 296 -27.25 17.21 21.15
C GLY A 296 -27.72 18.58 20.64
N SER A 297 -27.10 19.04 19.56
CA SER A 297 -27.45 20.30 18.89
C SER A 297 -28.91 20.34 18.42
N LEU A 298 -29.34 19.30 17.71
CA LEU A 298 -30.72 19.22 17.21
C LEU A 298 -31.75 19.08 18.35
N SER A 299 -31.40 18.34 19.42
CA SER A 299 -32.29 18.21 20.58
C SER A 299 -32.52 19.55 21.26
N MET A 300 -31.45 20.33 21.48
CA MET A 300 -31.52 21.65 22.05
C MET A 300 -32.28 22.62 21.14
N LEU A 301 -32.02 22.59 19.87
CA LEU A 301 -32.72 23.40 18.87
C LEU A 301 -34.24 23.13 18.89
N MET A 302 -34.66 21.84 18.92
CA MET A 302 -36.06 21.49 18.97
C MET A 302 -36.79 22.01 20.24
N ILE A 303 -36.09 22.07 21.38
CA ILE A 303 -36.63 22.60 22.63
C ILE A 303 -36.79 24.11 22.52
N ASP A 304 -35.78 24.83 22.01
CA ASP A 304 -35.79 26.30 21.87
C ASP A 304 -36.85 26.77 20.87
N LYS A 305 -37.01 26.03 19.78
CA LYS A 305 -37.95 26.36 18.69
C LYS A 305 -39.38 25.84 18.92
N LYS A 306 -39.72 25.48 20.19
CA LYS A 306 -41.04 24.94 20.52
C LYS A 306 -42.16 25.93 20.20
N GLU A 307 -42.00 27.23 20.47
CA GLU A 307 -43.01 28.27 20.20
C GLU A 307 -43.14 28.49 18.69
N ASP A 308 -42.04 28.50 17.96
CA ASP A 308 -42.08 28.59 16.48
C ASP A 308 -42.83 27.39 15.86
N VAL A 309 -42.64 26.18 16.43
CA VAL A 309 -43.33 24.95 16.02
C VAL A 309 -44.86 25.09 16.25
N ILE A 310 -45.28 25.58 17.41
CA ILE A 310 -46.72 25.82 17.73
C ILE A 310 -47.30 26.82 16.74
N THR A 311 -46.58 27.90 16.44
CA THR A 311 -47.03 28.92 15.48
C THR A 311 -47.17 28.31 14.09
N LEU A 312 -46.22 27.48 13.61
CA LEU A 312 -46.31 26.79 12.33
C LEU A 312 -47.47 25.81 12.28
N GLN A 313 -47.79 25.10 13.37
CA GLN A 313 -48.97 24.22 13.47
C GLN A 313 -50.27 25.01 13.33
N ASN A 314 -50.38 26.14 14.04
CA ASN A 314 -51.55 27.03 13.97
C ASN A 314 -51.74 27.62 12.56
N LEU A 315 -50.65 27.77 11.80
CA LEU A 315 -50.67 28.17 10.40
C LEU A 315 -50.97 27.00 9.41
N GLY A 316 -51.23 25.78 9.92
CA GLY A 316 -51.61 24.60 9.17
C GLY A 316 -50.47 23.70 8.71
N ALA A 317 -49.25 23.86 9.25
CA ALA A 317 -48.16 22.95 8.95
C ALA A 317 -48.41 21.56 9.57
N SER A 318 -48.31 20.50 8.77
CA SER A 318 -48.44 19.14 9.27
C SER A 318 -47.26 18.69 10.10
N ASN A 319 -47.50 17.76 11.04
CA ASN A 319 -46.43 17.16 11.88
C ASN A 319 -45.28 16.55 11.07
N GLN A 320 -45.59 16.02 9.89
CA GLN A 320 -44.57 15.51 8.95
C GLN A 320 -43.72 16.61 8.35
N GLN A 321 -44.29 17.77 8.06
CA GLN A 321 -43.52 18.91 7.55
C GLN A 321 -42.59 19.47 8.60
N ILE A 322 -43.03 19.56 9.84
CA ILE A 322 -42.21 20.01 10.98
C ILE A 322 -41.03 19.04 11.23
N THR A 323 -41.30 17.75 11.26
CA THR A 323 -40.24 16.74 11.37
C THR A 323 -39.21 16.86 10.24
N LYS A 324 -39.66 17.10 8.99
CA LYS A 324 -38.76 17.32 7.85
C LYS A 324 -37.92 18.57 7.98
N ILE A 325 -38.35 19.64 8.63
CA ILE A 325 -37.55 20.86 8.88
C ILE A 325 -36.28 20.49 9.66
N PHE A 326 -36.42 19.82 10.80
CA PHE A 326 -35.29 19.41 11.64
C PHE A 326 -34.41 18.32 10.96
N LEU A 327 -35.02 17.41 10.18
CA LEU A 327 -34.23 16.45 9.38
C LEU A 327 -33.37 17.14 8.34
N TYR A 328 -33.89 18.14 7.63
CA TYR A 328 -33.13 18.89 6.65
C TYR A 328 -32.01 19.72 7.32
N GLU A 329 -32.25 20.30 8.48
CA GLU A 329 -31.25 21.06 9.20
C GLU A 329 -30.07 20.20 9.64
N GLY A 330 -30.31 19.05 10.27
CA GLY A 330 -29.24 18.13 10.63
C GLY A 330 -28.48 17.58 9.41
N ARG A 331 -29.18 17.30 8.31
CA ARG A 331 -28.54 16.91 7.04
C ARG A 331 -27.67 18.00 6.46
N MET A 332 -28.10 19.26 6.54
CA MET A 332 -27.30 20.42 6.09
C MET A 332 -26.04 20.58 6.93
N ILE A 333 -26.12 20.42 8.26
CA ILE A 333 -24.94 20.42 9.14
C ILE A 333 -23.92 19.37 8.69
N ALA A 334 -24.39 18.13 8.45
CA ALA A 334 -23.52 17.03 8.01
C ALA A 334 -22.89 17.30 6.63
N VAL A 335 -23.68 17.78 5.66
CA VAL A 335 -23.20 18.07 4.29
C VAL A 335 -22.20 19.23 4.29
N ILE A 336 -22.50 20.32 4.98
CA ILE A 336 -21.61 21.48 5.05
C ILE A 336 -20.32 21.10 5.77
N GLY A 337 -20.42 20.36 6.90
CA GLY A 337 -19.26 19.83 7.61
C GLY A 337 -18.40 18.93 6.71
N ALA A 338 -19.03 18.04 5.93
CA ALA A 338 -18.31 17.18 4.99
C ALA A 338 -17.60 17.99 3.89
N VAL A 339 -18.27 18.94 3.27
CA VAL A 339 -17.68 19.77 2.20
C VAL A 339 -16.51 20.61 2.73
N VAL A 340 -16.70 21.27 3.88
CA VAL A 340 -15.65 22.08 4.52
C VAL A 340 -14.48 21.18 4.95
N GLY A 341 -14.76 20.01 5.53
CA GLY A 341 -13.73 19.05 5.95
C GLY A 341 -12.92 18.52 4.78
N ILE A 342 -13.58 18.16 3.67
CA ILE A 342 -12.90 17.74 2.44
C ILE A 342 -12.06 18.88 1.87
N ALA A 343 -12.60 20.09 1.77
CA ALA A 343 -11.88 21.24 1.23
C ALA A 343 -10.61 21.54 2.05
N LEU A 344 -10.72 21.54 3.38
CA LEU A 344 -9.57 21.73 4.28
C LEU A 344 -8.57 20.57 4.20
N GLY A 345 -9.05 19.33 4.14
CA GLY A 345 -8.21 18.14 4.00
C GLY A 345 -7.41 18.17 2.69
N LEU A 346 -8.07 18.47 1.57
CA LEU A 346 -7.42 18.61 0.27
C LEU A 346 -6.42 19.75 0.25
N LEU A 347 -6.75 20.90 0.86
CA LEU A 347 -5.84 22.04 0.98
C LEU A 347 -4.58 21.63 1.76
N LEU A 348 -4.69 20.95 2.89
CA LEU A 348 -3.55 20.49 3.68
C LEU A 348 -2.73 19.43 2.93
N CYS A 349 -3.36 18.50 2.23
CA CYS A 349 -2.67 17.54 1.37
C CYS A 349 -1.90 18.24 0.26
N TRP A 350 -2.48 19.24 -0.39
CA TRP A 350 -1.82 20.04 -1.41
C TRP A 350 -0.63 20.83 -0.87
N LEU A 351 -0.79 21.46 0.31
CA LEU A 351 0.31 22.17 0.98
C LEU A 351 1.45 21.21 1.32
N GLN A 352 1.15 20.02 1.80
CA GLN A 352 2.15 18.99 2.10
C GLN A 352 2.88 18.53 0.83
N GLN A 353 2.17 18.29 -0.29
CA GLN A 353 2.79 17.89 -1.56
C GLN A 353 3.71 18.98 -2.13
N THR A 354 3.31 20.26 -1.98
CA THR A 354 4.04 21.39 -2.59
C THR A 354 5.22 21.84 -1.73
N PHE A 355 5.04 21.93 -0.42
CA PHE A 355 6.01 22.52 0.51
C PHE A 355 6.73 21.50 1.39
N GLY A 356 6.26 20.25 1.46
CA GLY A 356 6.88 19.23 2.30
C GLY A 356 6.93 19.60 3.79
N LEU A 357 5.85 20.20 4.33
CA LEU A 357 5.79 20.75 5.69
C LEU A 357 6.18 19.76 6.78
N VAL A 358 5.82 18.49 6.59
CA VAL A 358 6.18 17.39 7.47
C VAL A 358 7.26 16.57 6.79
N SER A 359 8.47 16.54 7.36
CA SER A 359 9.61 15.77 6.89
C SER A 359 9.73 14.44 7.67
N LEU A 360 10.30 13.41 7.04
CA LEU A 360 10.55 12.09 7.65
C LEU A 360 11.76 12.07 8.60
N GLY A 361 12.40 13.21 8.87
CA GLY A 361 13.51 13.37 9.81
C GLY A 361 14.83 13.75 9.14
N HIS A 362 15.69 14.41 9.92
CA HIS A 362 16.96 14.99 9.46
C HIS A 362 18.14 14.00 9.49
N GLN A 363 17.91 12.69 9.51
CA GLN A 363 19.02 11.74 9.36
C GLN A 363 19.38 11.62 7.88
N ALA A 364 20.25 12.53 7.46
CA ALA A 364 20.85 12.54 6.13
C ALA A 364 21.39 11.14 5.79
N GLY A 365 20.84 10.52 4.77
CA GLY A 365 21.38 9.29 4.17
C GLY A 365 20.53 8.02 4.29
N ASN A 366 19.46 7.97 5.09
CA ASN A 366 18.69 6.73 5.27
C ASN A 366 17.31 6.69 4.62
N PHE A 367 16.77 7.81 4.16
CA PHE A 367 15.46 7.85 3.50
C PHE A 367 15.57 8.39 2.08
N VAL A 368 14.96 7.69 1.14
CA VAL A 368 14.90 8.07 -0.29
C VAL A 368 14.01 9.29 -0.52
N VAL A 369 13.17 9.66 0.45
CA VAL A 369 12.21 10.76 0.34
C VAL A 369 12.33 11.67 1.56
N ASN A 370 12.53 12.98 1.31
CA ASN A 370 12.70 13.98 2.36
C ASN A 370 11.39 14.39 3.04
N ALA A 371 10.25 14.32 2.33
CA ALA A 371 8.95 14.73 2.82
C ALA A 371 8.00 13.55 3.00
N TYR A 372 7.06 13.67 3.94
CA TYR A 372 6.02 12.66 4.16
C TYR A 372 5.18 12.50 2.88
N PRO A 373 5.08 11.28 2.31
CA PRO A 373 4.40 11.08 1.05
C PRO A 373 2.88 11.23 1.23
N VAL A 374 2.26 11.99 0.33
CA VAL A 374 0.80 12.19 0.30
C VAL A 374 0.35 12.06 -1.14
N SER A 375 -0.67 11.24 -1.39
CA SER A 375 -1.29 11.08 -2.71
C SER A 375 -2.81 11.11 -2.59
N VAL A 376 -3.45 12.03 -3.32
CA VAL A 376 -4.91 12.19 -3.26
C VAL A 376 -5.54 11.36 -4.36
N HIS A 377 -6.28 10.31 -3.97
CA HIS A 377 -7.08 9.50 -4.88
C HIS A 377 -8.53 9.99 -4.85
N TYR A 378 -9.05 10.50 -5.97
CA TYR A 378 -10.40 11.06 -6.05
C TYR A 378 -11.50 10.04 -5.71
N GLY A 379 -11.27 8.75 -5.95
CA GLY A 379 -12.17 7.68 -5.54
C GLY A 379 -12.35 7.59 -4.02
N ASP A 380 -11.27 7.72 -3.26
CA ASP A 380 -11.32 7.72 -1.79
C ASP A 380 -12.05 8.96 -1.26
N VAL A 381 -11.82 10.13 -1.86
CA VAL A 381 -12.53 11.37 -1.48
C VAL A 381 -14.04 11.23 -1.69
N ALA A 382 -14.47 10.66 -2.82
CA ALA A 382 -15.88 10.39 -3.09
C ALA A 382 -16.47 9.38 -2.09
N PHE A 383 -15.72 8.35 -1.74
CA PHE A 383 -16.11 7.34 -0.76
C PHE A 383 -16.23 7.93 0.66
N ILE A 384 -15.28 8.79 1.07
CA ILE A 384 -15.35 9.54 2.33
C ILE A 384 -16.61 10.40 2.36
N PHE A 385 -16.87 11.18 1.31
CA PHE A 385 -18.06 12.03 1.24
C PHE A 385 -19.35 11.22 1.42
N LEU A 386 -19.47 10.10 0.73
CA LEU A 386 -20.63 9.21 0.85
C LEU A 386 -20.78 8.68 2.28
N THR A 387 -19.67 8.25 2.90
CA THR A 387 -19.67 7.73 4.28
C THR A 387 -20.13 8.78 5.27
N VAL A 388 -19.61 10.01 5.16
CA VAL A 388 -19.99 11.12 6.06
C VAL A 388 -21.49 11.44 5.91
N ILE A 389 -22.01 11.42 4.68
CA ILE A 389 -23.45 11.64 4.44
C ILE A 389 -24.28 10.52 5.06
N ILE A 390 -23.93 9.25 4.84
CA ILE A 390 -24.66 8.10 5.38
C ILE A 390 -24.67 8.14 6.91
N VAL A 391 -23.49 8.30 7.53
CA VAL A 391 -23.34 8.35 8.99
C VAL A 391 -24.07 9.55 9.58
N GLY A 392 -23.92 10.74 8.97
CA GLY A 392 -24.59 11.96 9.42
C GLY A 392 -26.12 11.85 9.29
N TRP A 393 -26.63 11.27 8.20
CA TRP A 393 -28.08 11.07 8.06
C TRP A 393 -28.64 10.03 9.04
N ALA A 394 -27.89 8.95 9.28
CA ALA A 394 -28.29 7.97 10.28
C ALA A 394 -28.33 8.58 11.69
N ALA A 395 -27.32 9.39 12.05
CA ALA A 395 -27.24 10.08 13.33
C ALA A 395 -28.41 11.08 13.54
N VAL A 396 -28.83 11.77 12.49
CA VAL A 396 -29.92 12.74 12.57
C VAL A 396 -31.30 12.07 12.60
N TRP A 397 -31.46 10.93 11.92
CA TRP A 397 -32.77 10.31 11.73
C TRP A 397 -33.44 9.83 13.03
N TYR A 398 -32.66 9.19 13.91
CA TYR A 398 -33.18 8.62 15.17
C TYR A 398 -33.69 9.71 16.14
N PRO A 399 -32.85 10.70 16.54
CA PRO A 399 -33.26 11.71 17.53
C PRO A 399 -34.40 12.60 17.03
N VAL A 400 -34.36 13.01 15.76
CA VAL A 400 -35.43 13.86 15.19
C VAL A 400 -36.77 13.14 15.24
N ARG A 401 -36.85 11.86 14.90
CA ARG A 401 -38.10 11.10 14.99
C ARG A 401 -38.58 10.93 16.45
N TYR A 402 -37.65 10.68 17.38
CA TYR A 402 -38.00 10.48 18.78
C TYR A 402 -38.50 11.78 19.42
N PHE A 403 -37.77 12.87 19.30
CA PHE A 403 -38.12 14.15 19.92
C PHE A 403 -39.31 14.81 19.23
N SER A 404 -39.43 14.72 17.92
CA SER A 404 -40.58 15.21 17.17
C SER A 404 -41.88 14.57 17.65
N LYS A 405 -41.92 13.25 17.82
CA LYS A 405 -43.10 12.57 18.40
C LYS A 405 -43.45 13.06 19.81
N ARG A 406 -42.46 13.28 20.65
CA ARG A 406 -42.69 13.72 22.03
C ARG A 406 -43.16 15.17 22.11
N LEU A 407 -42.60 16.07 21.28
CA LEU A 407 -43.04 17.47 21.23
C LEU A 407 -44.48 17.60 20.65
N LEU A 408 -44.83 16.79 19.66
CA LEU A 408 -46.09 16.84 18.98
C LEU A 408 -47.23 16.17 19.77
N ASN A 409 -46.91 15.15 20.61
CA ASN A 409 -47.90 14.48 21.44
C ASN A 409 -48.12 15.20 22.82
N ALA A 410 -47.18 16.06 23.25
CA ALA A 410 -47.34 16.82 24.48
C ALA A 410 -48.32 18.02 24.36
N ASN A 411 -48.78 18.33 23.17
CA ASN A 411 -49.71 19.41 22.85
C ASN A 411 -51.12 18.91 22.40
N GLN A 412 -51.38 17.60 22.48
CA GLN A 412 -52.71 17.00 22.46
C GLN A 412 -53.18 16.66 23.88
#